data_e0896e356f64f7d58402fae6b2846737
#
_entry.id   e0896e356f64f7d58402fae6b2846737
#
_cell.length_a   1.000
_cell.length_b   1.000
_cell.length_c   1.000
_cell.angle_alpha   90.00
_cell.angle_beta   90.00
_cell.angle_gamma   90.00
#
_symmetry.space_group_name_H-M   'P 1'
#
loop_
_entity.id
_entity.type
_entity.pdbx_description
1 polymer ?
#
loop_
_entity_poly.entity_id
_entity_poly.type
_entity_poly.pdbx_seq_one_letter_code
_entity_poly.pdbx_strand_id
1 'polypeptide(L)'
;YKLLDIMDYKILEDFENLLSEYTGAPYVVLTDSCTHAIELCLRHQKWQGPVILPCHTYISILMTMHKLGLEIYWDKEYNWDYEYRISPTNIWDSARAFDKNMHKPGRWQCVSFGWDKRLAIGHGGAILLDKRTDYISLKSMAYDGRHLHISPWQKQTTWYLGFHYNMRLEDAARGIDML
;
A
#
# COMPACT_ATOMS: atom_id res chain seq x y z
N TYR A 1 27.95 -10.83 -3.04
CA TYR A 1 26.47 -10.95 -3.00
C TYR A 1 25.89 -10.74 -1.59
N LYS A 2 26.57 -11.13 -0.48
CA LYS A 2 26.01 -11.10 0.89
C LYS A 2 25.89 -9.71 1.54
N LEU A 3 26.64 -8.71 1.11
CA LEU A 3 26.60 -7.35 1.69
C LEU A 3 25.57 -6.44 0.98
N LEU A 4 25.30 -6.68 -0.29
CA LEU A 4 24.31 -5.92 -1.07
C LEU A 4 22.89 -6.16 -0.55
N ASP A 5 22.48 -7.42 -0.28
CA ASP A 5 21.10 -7.75 0.12
C ASP A 5 20.63 -7.10 1.44
N ILE A 6 21.53 -6.82 2.39
CA ILE A 6 21.15 -6.24 3.69
C ILE A 6 21.08 -4.71 3.62
N MET A 7 21.97 -4.10 2.84
CA MET A 7 21.97 -2.63 2.67
C MET A 7 20.78 -2.15 1.82
N ASP A 8 20.32 -2.96 0.89
CA ASP A 8 19.28 -2.58 -0.06
C ASP A 8 17.89 -2.44 0.62
N TYR A 9 17.56 -3.32 1.55
CA TYR A 9 16.27 -3.23 2.25
C TYR A 9 16.19 -2.07 3.25
N LYS A 10 17.34 -1.57 3.72
CA LYS A 10 17.37 -0.43 4.63
C LYS A 10 16.77 0.83 4.00
N ILE A 11 16.99 1.06 2.71
CA ILE A 11 16.45 2.22 2.00
C ILE A 11 14.91 2.22 1.98
N LEU A 12 14.30 1.03 1.90
CA LEU A 12 12.84 0.90 2.00
C LEU A 12 12.34 1.26 3.38
N GLU A 13 13.03 0.82 4.43
CA GLU A 13 12.68 1.15 5.81
C GLU A 13 12.89 2.64 6.11
N ASP A 14 13.96 3.22 5.59
CA ASP A 14 14.21 4.66 5.73
C ASP A 14 13.09 5.47 5.07
N PHE A 15 12.61 5.05 3.90
CA PHE A 15 11.48 5.70 3.23
C PHE A 15 10.15 5.46 3.97
N GLU A 16 9.89 4.25 4.48
CA GLU A 16 8.71 3.97 5.33
C GLU A 16 8.69 4.87 6.57
N ASN A 17 9.84 5.05 7.23
CA ASN A 17 9.98 5.91 8.41
C ASN A 17 9.74 7.39 8.05
N LEU A 18 10.31 7.87 6.96
CA LEU A 18 10.12 9.24 6.49
C LEU A 18 8.66 9.52 6.13
N LEU A 19 7.98 8.58 5.47
CA LEU A 19 6.55 8.67 5.18
C LEU A 19 5.71 8.65 6.46
N SER A 20 6.09 7.81 7.44
CA SER A 20 5.45 7.76 8.76
C SER A 20 5.52 9.13 9.45
N GLU A 21 6.70 9.73 9.50
CA GLU A 21 6.90 11.07 10.09
C GLU A 21 6.11 12.14 9.33
N TYR A 22 6.11 12.10 8.00
CA TYR A 22 5.42 13.09 7.19
C TYR A 22 3.90 12.98 7.30
N THR A 23 3.37 11.76 7.16
CA THR A 23 1.91 11.54 7.11
C THR A 23 1.26 11.44 8.49
N GLY A 24 2.05 11.18 9.54
CA GLY A 24 1.56 10.91 10.89
C GLY A 24 1.04 9.48 11.08
N ALA A 25 1.21 8.59 10.11
CA ALA A 25 0.83 7.19 10.22
C ALA A 25 1.83 6.42 11.10
N PRO A 26 1.40 5.68 12.13
CA PRO A 26 2.30 4.89 12.97
C PRO A 26 3.11 3.85 12.20
N TYR A 27 2.57 3.30 11.13
CA TYR A 27 3.21 2.30 10.27
C TYR A 27 2.89 2.54 8.80
N VAL A 28 3.88 2.31 7.94
CA VAL A 28 3.76 2.44 6.49
C VAL A 28 4.30 1.18 5.82
N VAL A 29 3.56 0.63 4.86
CA VAL A 29 4.02 -0.47 3.99
C VAL A 29 4.16 0.07 2.58
N LEU A 30 5.36 -0.01 2.01
CA LEU A 30 5.61 0.35 0.62
C LEU A 30 5.11 -0.75 -0.33
N THR A 31 4.58 -0.32 -1.47
CA THR A 31 4.14 -1.19 -2.56
C THR A 31 4.58 -0.62 -3.91
N ASP A 32 4.53 -1.44 -4.95
CA ASP A 32 4.84 -0.99 -6.32
C ASP A 32 3.75 -0.08 -6.91
N SER A 33 2.54 -0.08 -6.34
CA SER A 33 1.43 0.77 -6.77
C SER A 33 0.33 0.89 -5.71
N CYS A 34 -0.44 1.97 -5.74
CA CYS A 34 -1.66 2.12 -4.93
C CYS A 34 -2.70 1.01 -5.24
N THR A 35 -2.78 0.58 -6.48
CA THR A 35 -3.67 -0.52 -6.90
C THR A 35 -3.35 -1.81 -6.15
N HIS A 36 -2.08 -2.18 -6.07
CA HIS A 36 -1.65 -3.35 -5.31
C HIS A 36 -1.73 -3.14 -3.79
N ALA A 37 -1.56 -1.92 -3.30
CA ALA A 37 -1.82 -1.57 -1.91
C ALA A 37 -3.27 -1.90 -1.52
N ILE A 38 -4.24 -1.47 -2.33
CA ILE A 38 -5.67 -1.77 -2.12
C ILE A 38 -5.95 -3.26 -2.21
N GLU A 39 -5.38 -3.96 -3.20
CA GLU A 39 -5.52 -5.40 -3.34
C GLU A 39 -5.01 -6.16 -2.11
N LEU A 40 -3.81 -5.82 -1.62
CA LEU A 40 -3.24 -6.42 -0.42
C LEU A 40 -4.12 -6.21 0.81
N CYS A 41 -4.66 -5.00 0.98
CA CYS A 41 -5.58 -4.70 2.07
C CYS A 41 -6.84 -5.57 2.04
N LEU A 42 -7.47 -5.71 0.89
CA LEU A 42 -8.66 -6.56 0.72
C LEU A 42 -8.35 -8.04 0.98
N ARG A 43 -7.21 -8.54 0.47
CA ARG A 43 -6.75 -9.91 0.72
C ARG A 43 -6.42 -10.17 2.18
N HIS A 44 -5.74 -9.23 2.84
CA HIS A 44 -5.41 -9.36 4.26
C HIS A 44 -6.67 -9.41 5.13
N GLN A 45 -7.67 -8.59 4.82
CA GLN A 45 -8.97 -8.63 5.50
C GLN A 45 -9.82 -9.84 5.10
N LYS A 46 -9.38 -10.63 4.12
CA LYS A 46 -10.14 -11.77 3.55
C LYS A 46 -11.55 -11.34 3.14
N TRP A 47 -11.66 -10.13 2.60
CA TRP A 47 -12.95 -9.56 2.23
C TRP A 47 -13.59 -10.38 1.11
N GLN A 48 -14.86 -10.76 1.29
CA GLN A 48 -15.66 -11.55 0.36
C GLN A 48 -17.04 -10.95 0.08
N GLY A 49 -17.41 -9.89 0.82
CA GLY A 49 -18.67 -9.19 0.62
C GLY A 49 -18.62 -8.26 -0.59
N PRO A 50 -19.76 -7.69 -0.97
CA PRO A 50 -19.79 -6.66 -1.98
C PRO A 50 -19.05 -5.40 -1.53
N VAL A 51 -18.65 -4.58 -2.51
CA VAL A 51 -18.09 -3.26 -2.28
C VAL A 51 -18.93 -2.19 -2.96
N ILE A 52 -18.93 -1.00 -2.38
CA ILE A 52 -19.58 0.18 -2.96
C ILE A 52 -18.48 1.14 -3.39
N LEU A 53 -18.50 1.52 -4.67
CA LEU A 53 -17.52 2.41 -5.29
C LEU A 53 -18.19 3.63 -5.90
N PRO A 54 -17.55 4.82 -5.90
CA PRO A 54 -18.02 5.95 -6.69
C PRO A 54 -17.88 5.67 -8.19
N CYS A 55 -18.81 6.18 -9.00
CA CYS A 55 -18.84 5.92 -10.45
C CYS A 55 -17.59 6.43 -11.20
N HIS A 56 -16.88 7.41 -10.65
CA HIS A 56 -15.68 8.01 -11.26
C HIS A 56 -14.40 7.62 -10.53
N THR A 57 -14.28 6.35 -10.18
CA THR A 57 -13.01 5.77 -9.70
C THR A 57 -12.04 5.45 -10.84
N TYR A 58 -10.77 5.26 -10.51
CA TYR A 58 -9.78 4.84 -11.50
C TYR A 58 -10.01 3.38 -11.92
N ILE A 59 -9.85 3.11 -13.21
CA ILE A 59 -10.20 1.81 -13.82
C ILE A 59 -9.52 0.60 -13.13
N SER A 60 -8.30 0.76 -12.61
CA SER A 60 -7.59 -0.34 -11.96
C SER A 60 -8.29 -0.84 -10.68
N ILE A 61 -9.05 0.04 -10.02
CA ILE A 61 -9.81 -0.35 -8.82
C ILE A 61 -10.93 -1.30 -9.19
N LEU A 62 -11.69 -0.98 -10.25
CA LEU A 62 -12.68 -1.89 -10.81
C LEU A 62 -12.07 -3.24 -11.20
N MET A 63 -10.92 -3.22 -11.90
CA MET A 63 -10.23 -4.44 -12.31
C MET A 63 -9.75 -5.26 -11.10
N THR A 64 -9.32 -4.60 -10.03
CA THR A 64 -8.93 -5.26 -8.79
C THR A 64 -10.11 -5.96 -8.12
N MET A 65 -11.27 -5.31 -8.03
CA MET A 65 -12.49 -5.95 -7.49
C MET A 65 -12.88 -7.16 -8.32
N HIS A 66 -12.86 -7.02 -9.64
CA HIS A 66 -13.15 -8.13 -10.56
C HIS A 66 -12.14 -9.29 -10.40
N LYS A 67 -10.85 -9.00 -10.31
CA LYS A 67 -9.77 -9.98 -10.05
C LYS A 67 -9.99 -10.75 -8.74
N LEU A 68 -10.55 -10.08 -7.73
CA LEU A 68 -10.85 -10.67 -6.42
C LEU A 68 -12.21 -11.38 -6.38
N GLY A 69 -12.99 -11.34 -7.45
CA GLY A 69 -14.34 -11.92 -7.51
C GLY A 69 -15.37 -11.17 -6.65
N LEU A 70 -15.13 -9.89 -6.36
CA LEU A 70 -16.01 -9.09 -5.53
C LEU A 70 -17.14 -8.47 -6.36
N GLU A 71 -18.34 -8.52 -5.82
CA GLU A 71 -19.49 -7.81 -6.39
C GLU A 71 -19.37 -6.30 -6.15
N ILE A 72 -19.72 -5.49 -7.15
CA ILE A 72 -19.60 -4.03 -7.09
C ILE A 72 -20.99 -3.39 -7.18
N TYR A 73 -21.29 -2.54 -6.21
CA TYR A 73 -22.39 -1.59 -6.27
C TYR A 73 -21.86 -0.19 -6.53
N TRP A 74 -22.52 0.55 -7.42
CA TRP A 74 -22.11 1.88 -7.81
C TRP A 74 -22.89 2.94 -7.03
N ASP A 75 -22.17 3.81 -6.36
CA ASP A 75 -22.74 5.01 -5.78
C ASP A 75 -22.60 6.18 -6.76
N LYS A 76 -23.72 6.55 -7.39
CA LYS A 76 -23.79 7.62 -8.40
C LYS A 76 -23.79 9.02 -7.78
N GLU A 77 -24.15 9.11 -6.53
CA GLU A 77 -24.26 10.36 -5.78
C GLU A 77 -22.96 10.71 -5.02
N TYR A 78 -22.06 9.73 -4.86
CA TYR A 78 -20.85 9.91 -4.11
C TYR A 78 -19.79 10.68 -4.90
N ASN A 79 -19.73 11.98 -4.63
CA ASN A 79 -18.67 12.87 -5.13
C ASN A 79 -17.49 12.87 -4.16
N TRP A 80 -16.28 12.78 -4.67
CA TRP A 80 -15.05 12.80 -3.89
C TRP A 80 -13.97 13.63 -4.61
N ASP A 81 -13.10 14.29 -3.81
CA ASP A 81 -12.04 15.14 -4.35
C ASP A 81 -10.66 14.48 -4.30
N TYR A 82 -10.29 13.95 -3.13
CA TYR A 82 -8.93 13.48 -2.88
C TYR A 82 -8.86 12.02 -2.44
N GLU A 83 -9.84 11.56 -1.66
CA GLU A 83 -9.91 10.19 -1.16
C GLU A 83 -11.36 9.72 -1.06
N TYR A 84 -11.57 8.41 -1.19
CA TYR A 84 -12.88 7.80 -0.95
C TYR A 84 -12.72 6.44 -0.27
N ARG A 85 -13.76 6.03 0.42
CA ARG A 85 -13.82 4.73 1.09
C ARG A 85 -14.28 3.65 0.12
N ILE A 86 -13.59 2.51 0.11
CA ILE A 86 -14.09 1.27 -0.50
C ILE A 86 -15.07 0.65 0.49
N SER A 87 -16.31 1.09 0.41
CA SER A 87 -17.32 0.77 1.44
C SER A 87 -17.82 -0.68 1.29
N PRO A 88 -18.11 -1.40 2.38
CA PRO A 88 -18.10 -0.96 3.78
C PRO A 88 -16.77 -1.23 4.52
N THR A 89 -15.68 -1.57 3.83
CA THR A 89 -14.37 -1.82 4.44
C THR A 89 -13.82 -0.57 5.15
N ASN A 90 -12.72 -0.68 5.87
CA ASN A 90 -11.97 0.49 6.37
C ASN A 90 -10.82 0.91 5.43
N ILE A 91 -10.81 0.43 4.19
CA ILE A 91 -9.82 0.74 3.16
C ILE A 91 -10.24 2.01 2.42
N TRP A 92 -9.29 2.92 2.24
CA TRP A 92 -9.48 4.19 1.56
C TRP A 92 -8.54 4.28 0.37
N ASP A 93 -9.09 4.56 -0.81
CA ASP A 93 -8.30 5.00 -1.95
C ASP A 93 -7.97 6.48 -1.74
N SER A 94 -6.74 6.72 -1.32
CA SER A 94 -6.16 8.04 -1.07
C SER A 94 -5.12 8.41 -2.14
N ALA A 95 -5.26 7.86 -3.36
CA ALA A 95 -4.31 8.04 -4.45
C ALA A 95 -4.08 9.50 -4.87
N ARG A 96 -5.00 10.42 -4.51
CA ARG A 96 -4.91 11.86 -4.77
C ARG A 96 -4.68 12.68 -3.50
N ALA A 97 -4.69 12.01 -2.33
CA ALA A 97 -4.54 12.65 -1.03
C ALA A 97 -3.17 12.31 -0.45
N PHE A 98 -2.16 13.15 -0.69
CA PHE A 98 -0.86 13.00 -0.04
C PHE A 98 -0.48 14.34 0.58
N ASP A 99 -0.48 14.40 1.92
CA ASP A 99 -0.24 15.64 2.65
C ASP A 99 0.35 15.37 4.05
N LYS A 100 0.94 16.39 4.64
CA LYS A 100 1.48 16.31 6.00
C LYS A 100 0.35 16.06 7.00
N ASN A 101 0.58 15.11 7.91
CA ASN A 101 -0.38 14.70 8.95
C ASN A 101 -1.76 14.26 8.39
N MET A 102 -1.77 13.66 7.19
CA MET A 102 -3.01 13.21 6.55
C MET A 102 -3.61 11.96 7.17
N HIS A 103 -2.84 11.20 7.92
CA HIS A 103 -3.30 9.92 8.48
C HIS A 103 -4.49 10.12 9.42
N LYS A 104 -5.50 9.26 9.26
CA LYS A 104 -6.71 9.24 10.10
C LYS A 104 -6.83 7.88 10.78
N PRO A 105 -6.75 7.82 12.12
CA PRO A 105 -6.85 6.57 12.85
C PRO A 105 -8.07 5.73 12.48
N GLY A 106 -7.90 4.42 12.40
CA GLY A 106 -8.94 3.47 11.98
C GLY A 106 -9.07 3.30 10.47
N ARG A 107 -8.36 4.08 9.66
CA ARG A 107 -8.35 3.97 8.21
C ARG A 107 -7.08 3.26 7.70
N TRP A 108 -7.25 2.44 6.72
CA TRP A 108 -6.15 1.91 5.92
C TRP A 108 -6.09 2.75 4.64
N GLN A 109 -5.24 3.77 4.64
CA GLN A 109 -5.16 4.74 3.54
C GLN A 109 -4.10 4.29 2.53
N CYS A 110 -4.54 4.04 1.30
CA CYS A 110 -3.65 3.63 0.20
C CYS A 110 -3.31 4.84 -0.66
N VAL A 111 -2.04 5.23 -0.69
CA VAL A 111 -1.54 6.39 -1.43
C VAL A 111 -0.78 5.98 -2.69
N SER A 112 -0.68 6.88 -3.65
CA SER A 112 -0.01 6.67 -4.94
C SER A 112 1.12 7.66 -5.14
N PHE A 113 2.21 7.19 -5.75
CA PHE A 113 3.38 7.97 -6.13
C PHE A 113 3.58 8.05 -7.65
N GLY A 114 2.51 7.85 -8.45
CA GLY A 114 2.53 8.02 -9.90
C GLY A 114 2.92 9.43 -10.33
N TRP A 115 3.22 9.62 -11.63
CA TRP A 115 3.73 10.88 -12.19
C TRP A 115 2.81 12.09 -11.98
N ASP A 116 1.52 11.87 -11.87
CA ASP A 116 0.49 12.90 -11.70
C ASP A 116 0.10 13.12 -10.22
N LYS A 117 0.84 12.53 -9.28
CA LYS A 117 0.53 12.59 -7.84
C LYS A 117 1.33 13.69 -7.14
N ARG A 118 0.91 14.04 -5.93
CA ARG A 118 1.57 15.09 -5.14
C ARG A 118 3.03 14.77 -4.83
N LEU A 119 3.34 13.52 -4.48
CA LEU A 119 4.70 13.00 -4.44
C LEU A 119 4.93 12.18 -5.72
N ALA A 120 5.38 12.85 -6.77
CA ALA A 120 5.46 12.30 -8.13
C ALA A 120 6.75 11.51 -8.37
N ILE A 121 6.97 10.44 -7.64
CA ILE A 121 8.15 9.55 -7.80
C ILE A 121 8.14 8.92 -9.20
N GLY A 122 6.95 8.68 -9.75
CA GLY A 122 6.73 8.06 -11.07
C GLY A 122 6.15 6.67 -10.98
N HIS A 123 6.49 5.92 -9.95
CA HIS A 123 5.99 4.59 -9.67
C HIS A 123 5.94 4.36 -8.17
N GLY A 124 5.03 3.51 -7.71
CA GLY A 124 4.93 3.16 -6.30
C GLY A 124 3.63 3.56 -5.63
N GLY A 125 3.47 3.08 -4.43
CA GLY A 125 2.38 3.39 -3.51
C GLY A 125 2.74 3.00 -2.09
N ALA A 126 1.86 3.29 -1.15
CA ALA A 126 2.01 2.86 0.22
C ALA A 126 0.66 2.67 0.92
N ILE A 127 0.68 1.91 2.02
CA ILE A 127 -0.44 1.70 2.92
C ILE A 127 -0.10 2.37 4.25
N LEU A 128 -0.92 3.29 4.70
CA LEU A 128 -0.82 3.95 6.00
C LEU A 128 -1.68 3.20 7.02
N LEU A 129 -1.09 2.82 8.17
CA LEU A 129 -1.67 1.88 9.13
C LEU A 129 -1.48 2.33 10.58
N ASP A 130 -2.40 1.88 11.47
CA ASP A 130 -2.30 2.13 12.91
C ASP A 130 -1.57 1.02 13.68
N LYS A 131 -1.67 -0.25 13.21
CA LYS A 131 -1.28 -1.41 14.00
C LYS A 131 -0.06 -2.11 13.44
N ARG A 132 0.88 -2.41 14.35
CA ARG A 132 2.09 -3.17 14.01
C ARG A 132 1.80 -4.56 13.44
N THR A 133 0.76 -5.23 13.92
CA THR A 133 0.36 -6.56 13.43
C THR A 133 -0.02 -6.54 11.97
N ASP A 134 -0.79 -5.52 11.55
CA ASP A 134 -1.22 -5.36 10.16
C ASP A 134 -0.03 -4.98 9.28
N TYR A 135 0.86 -4.11 9.77
CA TYR A 135 2.11 -3.75 9.09
C TYR A 135 2.98 -4.99 8.79
N ILE A 136 3.27 -5.83 9.81
CA ILE A 136 4.10 -7.03 9.62
C ILE A 136 3.50 -7.97 8.57
N SER A 137 2.19 -8.20 8.66
CA SER A 137 1.48 -9.09 7.73
C SER A 137 1.46 -8.55 6.31
N LEU A 138 1.08 -7.29 6.13
CA LEU A 138 1.00 -6.65 4.81
C LEU A 138 2.39 -6.48 4.18
N LYS A 139 3.41 -6.15 4.98
CA LYS A 139 4.80 -6.09 4.50
C LYS A 139 5.26 -7.44 3.99
N SER A 140 5.04 -8.52 4.75
CA SER A 140 5.33 -9.87 4.26
C SER A 140 4.56 -10.22 3.00
N MET A 141 3.27 -9.90 2.93
CA MET A 141 2.44 -10.15 1.75
C MET A 141 2.95 -9.41 0.51
N ALA A 142 3.42 -8.18 0.65
CA ALA A 142 3.99 -7.40 -0.46
C ALA A 142 5.32 -7.99 -0.98
N TYR A 143 6.01 -8.78 -0.16
CA TYR A 143 7.35 -9.32 -0.42
C TYR A 143 7.36 -10.85 -0.52
N ASP A 144 6.53 -11.43 -1.34
CA ASP A 144 6.47 -12.88 -1.61
C ASP A 144 6.17 -13.74 -0.37
N GLY A 145 5.54 -13.19 0.66
CA GLY A 145 5.28 -13.87 1.93
C GLY A 145 6.49 -14.06 2.82
N ARG A 146 7.57 -13.30 2.58
CA ARG A 146 8.85 -13.40 3.30
C ARG A 146 8.98 -12.39 4.42
N HIS A 147 9.83 -12.71 5.38
CA HIS A 147 10.38 -11.74 6.32
C HIS A 147 11.69 -11.18 5.77
N LEU A 148 11.75 -9.88 5.49
CA LEU A 148 12.89 -9.23 4.82
C LEU A 148 14.21 -9.35 5.62
N HIS A 149 14.13 -9.42 6.96
CA HIS A 149 15.31 -9.55 7.82
C HIS A 149 15.93 -10.95 7.84
N ILE A 150 15.27 -11.94 7.20
CA ILE A 150 15.80 -13.30 7.11
C ILE A 150 16.54 -13.46 5.78
N SER A 151 17.87 -13.32 5.84
CA SER A 151 18.75 -13.48 4.68
C SER A 151 19.79 -14.59 4.93
N PRO A 152 20.05 -15.47 3.96
CA PRO A 152 19.30 -15.62 2.71
C PRO A 152 17.90 -16.17 2.95
N TRP A 153 16.98 -15.89 2.03
CA TRP A 153 15.56 -16.25 2.16
C TRP A 153 15.31 -17.75 2.38
N GLN A 154 16.24 -18.63 1.94
CA GLN A 154 16.18 -20.08 2.18
C GLN A 154 16.25 -20.47 3.67
N LYS A 155 16.66 -19.55 4.55
CA LYS A 155 16.66 -19.77 6.00
C LYS A 155 15.31 -19.51 6.64
N GLN A 156 14.35 -19.02 5.88
CA GLN A 156 13.00 -18.78 6.37
C GLN A 156 12.29 -20.10 6.63
N THR A 157 11.74 -20.26 7.81
CA THR A 157 11.03 -21.48 8.25
C THR A 157 9.51 -21.37 8.17
N THR A 158 9.00 -20.15 8.08
CA THR A 158 7.56 -19.86 8.01
C THR A 158 7.27 -19.09 6.74
N TRP A 159 6.28 -19.55 5.97
CA TRP A 159 5.87 -18.93 4.72
C TRP A 159 4.43 -18.45 4.83
N TYR A 160 4.19 -17.25 4.33
CA TYR A 160 2.85 -16.67 4.22
C TYR A 160 2.44 -16.56 2.75
N LEU A 161 1.16 -16.47 2.49
CA LEU A 161 0.70 -16.09 1.16
C LEU A 161 1.20 -14.69 0.84
N GLY A 162 1.99 -14.57 -0.22
CA GLY A 162 2.59 -13.31 -0.62
C GLY A 162 2.51 -13.07 -2.12
N PHE A 163 2.87 -11.85 -2.49
CA PHE A 163 2.83 -11.33 -3.85
C PHE A 163 4.11 -10.53 -4.10
N HIS A 164 4.53 -10.46 -5.34
CA HIS A 164 5.68 -9.65 -5.75
C HIS A 164 5.24 -8.21 -6.04
N TYR A 165 4.76 -7.51 -5.01
CA TYR A 165 4.20 -6.15 -5.09
C TYR A 165 5.07 -5.12 -4.36
N ASN A 166 6.34 -5.42 -4.18
CA ASN A 166 7.28 -4.56 -3.48
C ASN A 166 7.72 -3.35 -4.33
N MET A 167 7.94 -2.23 -3.66
CA MET A 167 8.55 -1.05 -4.28
C MET A 167 10.00 -1.35 -4.68
N ARG A 168 10.45 -0.79 -5.80
CA ARG A 168 11.84 -0.84 -6.22
C ARG A 168 12.70 0.09 -5.36
N LEU A 169 13.95 -0.29 -5.17
CA LEU A 169 14.91 0.48 -4.35
C LEU A 169 15.15 1.89 -4.91
N GLU A 170 15.22 2.00 -6.25
CA GLU A 170 15.43 3.27 -6.94
C GLU A 170 14.25 4.23 -6.74
N ASP A 171 13.02 3.70 -6.68
CA ASP A 171 11.83 4.51 -6.44
C ASP A 171 11.78 4.98 -4.98
N ALA A 172 12.19 4.13 -4.03
CA ALA A 172 12.31 4.51 -2.63
C ALA A 172 13.40 5.59 -2.41
N ALA A 173 14.57 5.42 -3.04
CA ALA A 173 15.64 6.42 -3.00
C ALA A 173 15.16 7.77 -3.52
N ARG A 174 14.50 7.78 -4.67
CA ARG A 174 13.91 9.00 -5.25
C ARG A 174 12.86 9.61 -4.32
N GLY A 175 12.04 8.78 -3.67
CA GLY A 175 11.04 9.25 -2.72
C GLY A 175 11.65 9.95 -1.51
N ILE A 176 12.77 9.43 -0.98
CA ILE A 176 13.53 10.07 0.10
C ILE A 176 14.06 11.43 -0.33
N ASP A 177 14.61 11.53 -1.54
CA ASP A 177 15.18 12.78 -2.06
C ASP A 177 14.12 13.86 -2.33
N MET A 178 12.85 13.45 -2.55
CA MET A 178 11.76 14.36 -2.92
C MET A 178 10.89 14.79 -1.73
N LEU A 179 10.97 14.11 -0.60
CA LEU A 179 10.12 14.35 0.57
C LEU A 179 10.83 15.23 1.59
#